data_ab57df877922778c6dcad3e4784d263e
#
_entry.id   ab57df877922778c6dcad3e4784d263e
#
_cell.length_a   1.000
_cell.length_b   1.000
_cell.length_c   1.000
_cell.angle_alpha   90.00
_cell.angle_beta   90.00
_cell.angle_gamma   90.00
#
_symmetry.space_group_name_H-M   'P 1'
#
loop_
_entity.id
_entity.type
_entity.pdbx_description
1 polymer ?
#
loop_
_entity_poly.entity_id
_entity_poly.type
_entity_poly.pdbx_seq_one_letter_code
_entity_poly.pdbx_strand_id
1 'polypeptide(L)'
;YEESIANHETRLTAHFANLGYRWHSYVDTKDLQDVFVNPLMACPRELLENRGCPFFKRRSFFTPYADELRRTDGQAAAELYDYLKSETDYPVDDLLRALLPVQPLAAMAQNLHWHYILPQTAGECAPVLLDANTLAKGCALQPDAVYCLPLPRAAGVEGYYYARSMPTSLQLAQAAELFDAHPLVGVLGPALPLYAGCAAEKARCWQQQKPAVQAKLSALDCPLPLDETPPPL
;
A
#
# COMPACT_ATOMS: atom_id res chain seq x y z
N TYR A 1 -3.58 1.70 -25.02
CA TYR A 1 -2.71 0.67 -24.45
C TYR A 1 -3.04 -0.72 -25.04
N GLU A 2 -4.27 -1.20 -24.88
CA GLU A 2 -4.73 -2.49 -25.42
C GLU A 2 -4.58 -2.59 -26.93
N GLU A 3 -4.91 -1.52 -27.64
CA GLU A 3 -4.74 -1.42 -29.09
C GLU A 3 -3.26 -1.52 -29.53
N SER A 4 -2.35 -0.93 -28.75
CA SER A 4 -0.91 -1.05 -28.99
C SER A 4 -0.41 -2.49 -28.80
N ILE A 5 -0.88 -3.17 -27.76
CA ILE A 5 -0.57 -4.59 -27.54
C ILE A 5 -1.07 -5.43 -28.71
N ALA A 6 -2.35 -5.30 -29.08
CA ALA A 6 -2.98 -6.09 -30.14
C ALA A 6 -2.35 -5.87 -31.51
N ASN A 7 -1.96 -4.64 -31.84
CA ASN A 7 -1.45 -4.29 -33.17
C ASN A 7 0.06 -4.41 -33.33
N HIS A 8 0.81 -4.34 -32.23
CA HIS A 8 2.27 -4.33 -32.31
C HIS A 8 2.91 -5.47 -31.49
N GLU A 9 2.70 -5.54 -30.18
CA GLU A 9 3.44 -6.48 -29.34
C GLU A 9 3.18 -7.95 -29.71
N THR A 10 1.91 -8.32 -29.87
CA THR A 10 1.54 -9.72 -30.19
C THR A 10 1.92 -10.15 -31.61
N ARG A 11 2.13 -9.21 -32.53
CA ARG A 11 2.41 -9.49 -33.96
C ARG A 11 3.87 -9.31 -34.33
N LEU A 12 4.65 -8.61 -33.51
CA LEU A 12 6.03 -8.23 -33.83
C LEU A 12 6.91 -9.46 -34.15
N THR A 13 6.89 -10.43 -33.26
CA THR A 13 7.69 -11.66 -33.41
C THR A 13 7.30 -12.44 -34.68
N ALA A 14 6.00 -12.62 -34.91
CA ALA A 14 5.51 -13.31 -36.10
C ALA A 14 5.85 -12.55 -37.40
N HIS A 15 5.77 -11.23 -37.38
CA HIS A 15 6.12 -10.38 -38.50
C HIS A 15 7.60 -10.57 -38.87
N PHE A 16 8.52 -10.45 -37.95
CA PHE A 16 9.95 -10.61 -38.24
C PHE A 16 10.32 -12.05 -38.59
N ALA A 17 9.68 -13.05 -37.99
CA ALA A 17 9.87 -14.44 -38.36
C ALA A 17 9.47 -14.71 -39.81
N ASN A 18 8.36 -14.14 -40.26
CA ASN A 18 7.90 -14.24 -41.65
C ASN A 18 8.86 -13.55 -42.64
N LEU A 19 9.62 -12.57 -42.20
CA LEU A 19 10.67 -11.92 -42.99
C LEU A 19 12.01 -12.70 -42.97
N GLY A 20 12.05 -13.89 -42.34
CA GLY A 20 13.23 -14.74 -42.26
C GLY A 20 14.19 -14.42 -41.12
N TYR A 21 13.86 -13.51 -40.23
CA TYR A 21 14.67 -13.22 -39.03
C TYR A 21 14.54 -14.32 -38.00
N ARG A 22 15.66 -14.71 -37.40
CA ARG A 22 15.69 -15.60 -36.24
C ARG A 22 15.59 -14.76 -34.97
N TRP A 23 14.79 -15.21 -34.02
CA TRP A 23 14.62 -14.56 -32.72
C TRP A 23 14.76 -15.58 -31.58
N HIS A 24 15.11 -15.12 -30.43
CA HIS A 24 15.06 -15.89 -29.18
C HIS A 24 14.70 -14.96 -28.02
N SER A 25 14.13 -15.51 -26.98
CA SER A 25 13.85 -14.77 -25.75
C SER A 25 15.13 -14.57 -24.97
N TYR A 26 15.39 -13.36 -24.47
CA TYR A 26 16.53 -13.08 -23.60
C TYR A 26 16.45 -13.86 -22.29
N VAL A 27 15.23 -13.96 -21.73
CA VAL A 27 14.95 -14.75 -20.53
C VAL A 27 14.10 -15.95 -20.93
N ASP A 28 14.55 -17.17 -20.59
CA ASP A 28 13.75 -18.37 -20.80
C ASP A 28 12.71 -18.51 -19.68
N THR A 29 11.44 -18.50 -20.08
CA THR A 29 10.28 -18.61 -19.18
C THR A 29 9.34 -19.75 -19.59
N LYS A 30 9.83 -20.71 -20.39
CA LYS A 30 8.99 -21.80 -20.93
C LYS A 30 8.35 -22.64 -19.82
N ASP A 31 9.07 -22.84 -18.73
CA ASP A 31 8.60 -23.57 -17.55
C ASP A 31 7.64 -22.76 -16.64
N LEU A 32 7.57 -21.44 -16.86
CA LEU A 32 6.71 -20.52 -16.09
C LEU A 32 5.50 -20.04 -16.90
N GLN A 33 5.26 -20.63 -18.07
CA GLN A 33 4.16 -20.20 -18.91
C GLN A 33 2.80 -20.58 -18.30
N ASP A 34 2.00 -19.57 -18.04
CA ASP A 34 0.58 -19.68 -17.74
C ASP A 34 -0.21 -18.85 -18.75
N VAL A 35 -1.34 -19.37 -19.21
CA VAL A 35 -2.21 -18.69 -20.18
C VAL A 35 -2.84 -17.43 -19.58
N PHE A 36 -2.90 -17.35 -18.26
CA PHE A 36 -3.67 -16.33 -17.54
C PHE A 36 -2.83 -15.33 -16.77
N VAL A 37 -1.56 -15.62 -16.55
CA VAL A 37 -0.70 -14.76 -15.71
C VAL A 37 0.65 -14.53 -16.41
N ASN A 38 1.02 -13.25 -16.52
CA ASN A 38 2.33 -12.89 -17.04
C ASN A 38 3.42 -13.24 -15.99
N PRO A 39 4.47 -13.99 -16.32
CA PRO A 39 5.54 -14.32 -15.38
C PRO A 39 6.19 -13.11 -14.69
N LEU A 40 6.29 -11.96 -15.37
CA LEU A 40 6.76 -10.70 -14.79
C LEU A 40 5.82 -10.14 -13.69
N MET A 41 4.60 -10.65 -13.59
CA MET A 41 3.67 -10.30 -12.53
C MET A 41 3.61 -11.37 -11.44
N ALA A 42 3.72 -12.65 -11.83
CA ALA A 42 3.56 -13.77 -10.91
C ALA A 42 4.83 -14.07 -10.10
N CYS A 43 6.01 -13.99 -10.72
CA CYS A 43 7.29 -14.33 -10.10
C CYS A 43 8.42 -13.36 -10.51
N PRO A 44 8.23 -12.04 -10.31
CA PRO A 44 9.20 -11.03 -10.75
C PRO A 44 10.56 -11.19 -10.07
N ARG A 45 10.60 -11.55 -8.79
CA ARG A 45 11.85 -11.80 -8.06
C ARG A 45 12.65 -12.94 -8.70
N GLU A 46 12.02 -14.08 -8.95
CA GLU A 46 12.68 -15.23 -9.61
C GLU A 46 13.32 -14.84 -10.94
N LEU A 47 12.59 -14.02 -11.74
CA LEU A 47 13.11 -13.60 -13.03
C LEU A 47 14.31 -12.65 -12.92
N LEU A 48 14.30 -11.74 -11.94
CA LEU A 48 15.41 -10.80 -11.69
C LEU A 48 16.62 -11.53 -11.11
N GLU A 49 16.42 -12.27 -10.03
CA GLU A 49 17.47 -12.86 -9.21
C GLU A 49 18.14 -14.05 -9.91
N ASN A 50 17.35 -14.97 -10.48
CA ASN A 50 17.85 -16.25 -10.95
C ASN A 50 17.93 -16.37 -12.48
N ARG A 51 17.22 -15.51 -13.23
CA ARG A 51 17.15 -15.61 -14.70
C ARG A 51 17.70 -14.41 -15.44
N GLY A 52 18.27 -13.45 -14.72
CA GLY A 52 18.94 -12.29 -15.31
C GLY A 52 17.99 -11.36 -16.06
N CYS A 53 16.70 -11.35 -15.75
CA CYS A 53 15.76 -10.40 -16.34
C CYS A 53 16.15 -8.97 -15.92
N PRO A 54 16.37 -8.04 -16.87
CA PRO A 54 16.89 -6.72 -16.52
C PRO A 54 15.81 -5.72 -16.09
N PHE A 55 14.55 -6.11 -16.00
CA PHE A 55 13.44 -5.21 -15.67
C PHE A 55 12.29 -5.93 -14.96
N PHE A 56 11.49 -5.17 -14.25
CA PHE A 56 10.22 -5.59 -13.66
C PHE A 56 9.09 -4.63 -14.06
N LYS A 57 7.86 -5.02 -13.82
CA LYS A 57 6.69 -4.17 -14.08
C LYS A 57 6.30 -3.38 -12.84
N ARG A 58 6.34 -2.05 -12.90
CA ARG A 58 5.89 -1.19 -11.80
C ARG A 58 4.46 -1.49 -11.35
N ARG A 59 3.61 -1.93 -12.29
CA ARG A 59 2.22 -2.29 -11.97
C ARG A 59 2.10 -3.49 -11.03
N SER A 60 3.15 -4.27 -10.80
CA SER A 60 3.16 -5.31 -9.76
C SER A 60 2.76 -4.77 -8.39
N PHE A 61 3.09 -3.51 -8.10
CA PHE A 61 2.79 -2.90 -6.82
C PHE A 61 1.35 -2.41 -6.66
N PHE A 62 0.62 -2.16 -7.75
CA PHE A 62 -0.71 -1.53 -7.70
C PHE A 62 -1.80 -2.20 -8.55
N THR A 63 -1.49 -3.29 -9.25
CA THR A 63 -2.53 -4.07 -9.95
C THR A 63 -3.47 -4.71 -8.93
N PRO A 64 -4.81 -4.58 -9.08
CA PRO A 64 -5.75 -5.22 -8.19
C PRO A 64 -5.53 -6.74 -8.14
N TYR A 65 -5.47 -7.31 -6.94
CA TYR A 65 -5.25 -8.74 -6.75
C TYR A 65 -6.31 -9.62 -7.44
N ALA A 66 -7.54 -9.15 -7.52
CA ALA A 66 -8.64 -9.85 -8.15
C ALA A 66 -8.43 -10.13 -9.65
N ASP A 67 -7.55 -9.37 -10.30
CA ASP A 67 -7.27 -9.52 -11.73
C ASP A 67 -6.24 -10.63 -12.00
N GLU A 68 -5.01 -10.27 -12.31
CA GLU A 68 -3.96 -11.21 -12.70
C GLU A 68 -3.41 -12.03 -11.53
N LEU A 69 -3.37 -11.45 -10.32
CA LEU A 69 -2.65 -12.02 -9.18
C LEU A 69 -3.47 -13.04 -8.37
N ARG A 70 -4.76 -13.18 -8.60
CA ARG A 70 -5.64 -14.11 -7.87
C ARG A 70 -5.25 -15.58 -7.96
N ARG A 71 -4.38 -15.93 -8.90
CA ARG A 71 -3.86 -17.29 -9.10
C ARG A 71 -2.47 -17.50 -8.49
N THR A 72 -1.91 -16.47 -7.90
CA THR A 72 -0.67 -16.54 -7.15
C THR A 72 -0.98 -16.64 -5.65
N ASP A 73 0.04 -16.85 -4.85
CA ASP A 73 -0.07 -16.80 -3.38
C ASP A 73 -0.18 -15.36 -2.83
N GLY A 74 -0.13 -14.35 -3.71
CA GLY A 74 -0.22 -12.95 -3.36
C GLY A 74 1.07 -12.33 -2.84
N GLN A 75 2.18 -13.06 -2.78
CA GLN A 75 3.45 -12.59 -2.22
C GLN A 75 4.31 -11.83 -3.23
N ALA A 76 4.06 -12.00 -4.53
CA ALA A 76 4.93 -11.58 -5.61
C ALA A 76 5.42 -10.12 -5.52
N ALA A 77 4.55 -9.17 -5.13
CA ALA A 77 4.92 -7.76 -5.02
C ALA A 77 5.74 -7.46 -3.76
N ALA A 78 5.40 -8.10 -2.64
CA ALA A 78 6.14 -7.95 -1.38
C ALA A 78 7.55 -8.54 -1.53
N GLU A 79 7.67 -9.74 -2.09
CA GLU A 79 8.97 -10.38 -2.37
C GLU A 79 9.83 -9.55 -3.35
N LEU A 80 9.19 -8.96 -4.37
CA LEU A 80 9.89 -8.06 -5.29
C LEU A 80 10.40 -6.81 -4.57
N TYR A 81 9.58 -6.21 -3.72
CA TYR A 81 9.98 -5.03 -2.94
C TYR A 81 11.17 -5.35 -2.03
N ASP A 82 11.07 -6.43 -1.27
CA ASP A 82 12.13 -6.86 -0.34
C ASP A 82 13.45 -7.13 -1.08
N TYR A 83 13.38 -7.83 -2.21
CA TYR A 83 14.55 -8.09 -3.05
C TYR A 83 15.19 -6.80 -3.57
N LEU A 84 14.38 -5.89 -4.15
CA LEU A 84 14.89 -4.63 -4.68
C LEU A 84 15.54 -3.77 -3.59
N LYS A 85 14.97 -3.79 -2.38
CA LYS A 85 15.45 -2.99 -1.26
C LYS A 85 16.69 -3.53 -0.59
N SER A 86 16.78 -4.86 -0.42
CA SER A 86 17.86 -5.49 0.34
C SER A 86 19.02 -5.98 -0.52
N GLU A 87 18.77 -6.38 -1.76
CA GLU A 87 19.73 -7.07 -2.60
C GLU A 87 20.18 -6.25 -3.83
N THR A 88 19.62 -5.05 -4.01
CA THR A 88 19.98 -4.18 -5.14
C THR A 88 20.12 -2.71 -4.74
N ASP A 89 20.77 -1.91 -5.58
CA ASP A 89 20.88 -0.47 -5.42
C ASP A 89 19.65 0.28 -6.02
N TYR A 90 18.60 -0.44 -6.41
CA TYR A 90 17.44 0.19 -7.02
C TYR A 90 16.64 1.00 -5.98
N PRO A 91 16.33 2.29 -6.23
CA PRO A 91 15.66 3.16 -5.27
C PRO A 91 14.14 2.87 -5.20
N VAL A 92 13.77 1.68 -4.74
CA VAL A 92 12.37 1.21 -4.72
C VAL A 92 11.47 2.09 -3.85
N ASP A 93 11.97 2.66 -2.77
CA ASP A 93 11.21 3.57 -1.92
C ASP A 93 10.83 4.87 -2.65
N ASP A 94 11.72 5.39 -3.50
CA ASP A 94 11.43 6.56 -4.32
C ASP A 94 10.41 6.23 -5.41
N LEU A 95 10.47 5.03 -5.97
CA LEU A 95 9.43 4.55 -6.86
C LEU A 95 8.07 4.50 -6.16
N LEU A 96 7.99 3.93 -4.96
CA LEU A 96 6.72 3.86 -4.21
C LEU A 96 6.21 5.26 -3.85
N ARG A 97 7.07 6.18 -3.42
CA ARG A 97 6.69 7.59 -3.19
C ARG A 97 6.10 8.24 -4.45
N ALA A 98 6.65 7.94 -5.63
CA ALA A 98 6.12 8.45 -6.89
C ALA A 98 4.79 7.80 -7.29
N LEU A 99 4.53 6.56 -6.89
CA LEU A 99 3.29 5.84 -7.18
C LEU A 99 2.14 6.23 -6.25
N LEU A 100 2.42 6.50 -4.97
CA LEU A 100 1.41 6.82 -3.96
C LEU A 100 0.41 7.91 -4.34
N PRO A 101 0.81 9.04 -4.97
CA PRO A 101 -0.13 10.09 -5.34
C PRO A 101 -1.04 9.74 -6.53
N VAL A 102 -0.69 8.72 -7.32
CA VAL A 102 -1.32 8.46 -8.63
C VAL A 102 -1.92 7.08 -8.77
N GLN A 103 -1.71 6.19 -7.80
CA GLN A 103 -2.19 4.82 -7.83
C GLN A 103 -3.11 4.52 -6.63
N PRO A 104 -4.02 3.52 -6.77
CA PRO A 104 -4.92 3.14 -5.69
C PRO A 104 -4.15 2.63 -4.45
N LEU A 105 -4.20 3.38 -3.36
CA LEU A 105 -3.51 3.04 -2.11
C LEU A 105 -3.94 1.67 -1.57
N ALA A 106 -5.24 1.33 -1.67
CA ALA A 106 -5.75 0.05 -1.20
C ALA A 106 -5.12 -1.14 -1.93
N ALA A 107 -4.93 -1.04 -3.26
CA ALA A 107 -4.28 -2.07 -4.03
C ALA A 107 -2.78 -2.18 -3.67
N MET A 108 -2.11 -1.06 -3.48
CA MET A 108 -0.70 -1.05 -3.05
C MET A 108 -0.54 -1.67 -1.65
N ALA A 109 -1.38 -1.29 -0.71
CA ALA A 109 -1.34 -1.84 0.65
C ALA A 109 -1.62 -3.35 0.67
N GLN A 110 -2.53 -3.83 -0.17
CA GLN A 110 -2.80 -5.26 -0.31
C GLN A 110 -1.61 -6.00 -0.92
N ASN A 111 -1.07 -5.52 -2.03
CA ASN A 111 0.00 -6.19 -2.76
C ASN A 111 1.33 -6.20 -2.01
N LEU A 112 1.61 -5.14 -1.25
CA LEU A 112 2.83 -4.99 -0.45
C LEU A 112 2.68 -5.52 0.98
N HIS A 113 1.54 -6.12 1.29
CA HIS A 113 1.26 -6.67 2.63
C HIS A 113 1.54 -5.66 3.75
N TRP A 114 1.10 -4.42 3.60
CA TRP A 114 1.23 -3.39 4.62
C TRP A 114 0.38 -3.69 5.86
N HIS A 115 0.52 -4.90 6.35
CA HIS A 115 0.01 -5.38 7.61
C HIS A 115 1.20 -5.61 8.53
N TYR A 116 1.38 -4.73 9.48
CA TYR A 116 2.50 -4.82 10.40
C TYR A 116 2.06 -5.53 11.68
N ILE A 117 2.87 -6.49 12.11
CA ILE A 117 2.79 -7.02 13.47
C ILE A 117 3.56 -6.03 14.34
N LEU A 118 2.91 -5.53 15.38
CA LEU A 118 3.57 -4.62 16.31
C LEU A 118 4.80 -5.30 16.91
N PRO A 119 5.96 -4.65 16.94
CA PRO A 119 7.17 -5.23 17.48
C PRO A 119 7.01 -5.54 18.98
N GLN A 120 7.76 -6.52 19.47
CA GLN A 120 7.83 -6.79 20.90
C GLN A 120 8.83 -5.83 21.51
N THR A 121 8.34 -4.82 22.21
CA THR A 121 9.17 -3.89 22.98
C THR A 121 8.92 -4.05 24.46
N ALA A 122 9.93 -3.80 25.26
CA ALA A 122 9.83 -3.79 26.72
C ALA A 122 9.43 -2.41 27.28
N GLY A 123 9.35 -1.40 26.41
CA GLY A 123 9.05 -0.03 26.80
C GLY A 123 7.55 0.26 26.93
N GLU A 124 7.22 1.23 27.75
CA GLU A 124 5.90 1.86 27.78
C GLU A 124 6.04 3.31 27.34
N CYS A 125 5.07 3.78 26.56
CA CYS A 125 5.01 5.17 26.13
C CYS A 125 3.85 5.86 26.87
N ALA A 126 4.17 6.88 27.66
CA ALA A 126 3.17 7.76 28.26
C ALA A 126 2.88 8.91 27.29
N PRO A 127 1.70 8.94 26.65
CA PRO A 127 1.40 10.00 25.71
C PRO A 127 1.18 11.33 26.40
N VAL A 128 1.61 12.40 25.75
CA VAL A 128 1.25 13.77 26.14
C VAL A 128 -0.16 14.07 25.67
N LEU A 129 -1.06 14.39 26.58
CA LEU A 129 -2.43 14.77 26.21
C LEU A 129 -2.41 16.15 25.55
N LEU A 130 -2.93 16.21 24.34
CA LEU A 130 -3.02 17.43 23.56
C LEU A 130 -4.49 17.87 23.45
N ASP A 131 -4.78 19.09 23.88
CA ASP A 131 -6.09 19.69 23.68
C ASP A 131 -6.24 20.20 22.22
N ALA A 132 -7.39 19.94 21.61
CA ALA A 132 -7.70 20.35 20.24
C ALA A 132 -7.57 21.86 20.02
N ASN A 133 -7.93 22.67 21.02
CA ASN A 133 -7.82 24.12 20.93
C ASN A 133 -6.34 24.58 20.95
N THR A 134 -5.51 23.89 21.73
CA THR A 134 -4.07 24.14 21.79
C THR A 134 -3.41 23.80 20.45
N LEU A 135 -3.80 22.66 19.86
CA LEU A 135 -3.32 22.27 18.52
C LEU A 135 -3.74 23.29 17.46
N ALA A 136 -5.00 23.73 17.48
CA ALA A 136 -5.54 24.69 16.52
C ALA A 136 -4.86 26.08 16.60
N LYS A 137 -4.32 26.45 17.75
CA LYS A 137 -3.57 27.70 17.96
C LYS A 137 -2.11 27.61 17.52
N GLY A 138 -1.64 26.43 17.12
CA GLY A 138 -0.25 26.18 16.77
C GLY A 138 0.63 26.05 18.01
N CYS A 139 0.80 24.84 18.51
CA CYS A 139 1.76 24.51 19.57
C CYS A 139 3.05 23.95 18.94
N ALA A 140 4.18 24.24 19.57
CA ALA A 140 5.42 23.57 19.22
C ALA A 140 5.38 22.13 19.72
N LEU A 141 5.39 21.17 18.81
CA LEU A 141 5.46 19.75 19.13
C LEU A 141 6.92 19.32 19.30
N GLN A 142 7.19 18.48 20.28
CA GLN A 142 8.51 17.87 20.44
C GLN A 142 8.63 16.67 19.50
N PRO A 143 9.72 16.54 18.72
CA PRO A 143 9.87 15.49 17.72
C PRO A 143 9.76 14.06 18.29
N ASP A 144 10.24 13.85 19.51
CA ASP A 144 10.33 12.51 20.12
C ASP A 144 9.17 12.20 21.08
N ALA A 145 8.10 13.01 21.06
CA ALA A 145 6.96 12.80 21.95
C ALA A 145 5.77 12.21 21.21
N VAL A 146 5.11 11.24 21.83
CA VAL A 146 3.82 10.72 21.37
C VAL A 146 2.70 11.57 21.96
N TYR A 147 1.85 12.10 21.11
CA TYR A 147 0.73 12.94 21.51
C TYR A 147 -0.58 12.18 21.39
N CYS A 148 -1.43 12.29 22.40
CA CYS A 148 -2.80 11.80 22.35
C CYS A 148 -3.77 12.96 22.24
N LEU A 149 -4.52 13.02 21.15
CA LEU A 149 -5.60 13.97 20.94
C LEU A 149 -6.93 13.28 21.25
N PRO A 150 -7.54 13.53 22.41
CA PRO A 150 -8.84 12.96 22.72
C PRO A 150 -9.90 13.55 21.80
N LEU A 151 -10.57 12.69 21.02
CA LEU A 151 -11.72 13.07 20.22
C LEU A 151 -13.00 13.10 21.07
N PRO A 152 -14.01 13.90 20.69
CA PRO A 152 -15.30 13.89 21.37
C PRO A 152 -15.85 12.46 21.41
N ARG A 153 -16.35 12.06 22.58
CA ARG A 153 -16.91 10.72 22.75
C ARG A 153 -18.12 10.56 21.84
N ALA A 154 -18.05 9.57 20.97
CA ALA A 154 -19.25 9.07 20.29
C ALA A 154 -20.16 8.39 21.34
N ALA A 155 -21.48 8.52 21.16
CA ALA A 155 -22.46 7.86 22.01
C ALA A 155 -22.87 6.48 21.44
N GLY A 156 -23.47 5.65 22.27
CA GLY A 156 -24.02 4.37 21.84
C GLY A 156 -22.96 3.32 21.45
N VAL A 157 -23.29 2.52 20.43
CA VAL A 157 -22.46 1.39 19.97
C VAL A 157 -21.10 1.87 19.43
N GLU A 158 -21.06 2.99 18.74
CA GLU A 158 -19.81 3.57 18.26
C GLU A 158 -18.88 3.96 19.40
N GLY A 159 -19.41 4.61 20.43
CA GLY A 159 -18.63 4.98 21.61
C GLY A 159 -18.09 3.78 22.37
N TYR A 160 -18.84 2.68 22.41
CA TYR A 160 -18.39 1.43 22.99
C TYR A 160 -17.18 0.84 22.23
N TYR A 161 -17.26 0.75 20.92
CA TYR A 161 -16.16 0.22 20.10
C TYR A 161 -14.96 1.16 20.07
N TYR A 162 -15.20 2.46 20.00
CA TYR A 162 -14.14 3.46 20.08
C TYR A 162 -13.31 3.33 21.36
N ALA A 163 -14.00 3.21 22.51
CA ALA A 163 -13.31 3.04 23.78
C ALA A 163 -12.47 1.75 23.86
N ARG A 164 -12.88 0.71 23.17
CA ARG A 164 -12.15 -0.58 23.12
C ARG A 164 -10.99 -0.60 22.14
N SER A 165 -10.96 0.31 21.19
CA SER A 165 -9.87 0.43 20.20
C SER A 165 -8.78 1.41 20.64
N MET A 166 -8.88 2.01 21.81
CA MET A 166 -7.83 2.87 22.36
C MET A 166 -6.56 2.05 22.64
N PRO A 167 -5.41 2.46 22.10
CA PRO A 167 -4.17 1.76 22.32
C PRO A 167 -3.72 1.87 23.79
N THR A 168 -3.13 0.81 24.30
CA THR A 168 -2.44 0.80 25.60
C THR A 168 -1.08 1.52 25.49
N SER A 169 -0.47 1.89 26.61
CA SER A 169 0.87 2.49 26.64
C SER A 169 1.92 1.61 25.94
N LEU A 170 1.79 0.29 26.07
CA LEU A 170 2.65 -0.67 25.38
C LEU A 170 2.42 -0.62 23.86
N GLN A 171 1.17 -0.61 23.40
CA GLN A 171 0.87 -0.52 21.98
C GLN A 171 1.30 0.81 21.36
N LEU A 172 1.27 1.90 22.11
CA LEU A 172 1.80 3.18 21.66
C LEU A 172 3.32 3.14 21.49
N ALA A 173 4.05 2.51 22.43
CA ALA A 173 5.50 2.32 22.30
C ALA A 173 5.84 1.45 21.08
N GLN A 174 5.12 0.36 20.89
CA GLN A 174 5.26 -0.52 19.73
C GLN A 174 4.96 0.19 18.41
N ALA A 175 3.94 1.05 18.39
CA ALA A 175 3.60 1.84 17.22
C ALA A 175 4.70 2.86 16.89
N ALA A 176 5.26 3.54 17.88
CA ALA A 176 6.36 4.47 17.68
C ALA A 176 7.58 3.77 17.07
N GLU A 177 7.98 2.63 17.62
CA GLU A 177 9.07 1.80 17.08
C GLU A 177 8.80 1.33 15.65
N LEU A 178 7.55 0.98 15.33
CA LEU A 178 7.15 0.60 13.99
C LEU A 178 7.27 1.76 13.01
N PHE A 179 6.84 2.97 13.37
CA PHE A 179 6.99 4.15 12.53
C PHE A 179 8.46 4.48 12.27
N ASP A 180 9.32 4.34 13.27
CA ASP A 180 10.77 4.57 13.13
C ASP A 180 11.41 3.55 12.19
N ALA A 181 10.99 2.28 12.28
CA ALA A 181 11.50 1.22 11.42
C ALA A 181 10.95 1.28 9.98
N HIS A 182 9.77 1.88 9.77
CA HIS A 182 9.07 1.89 8.50
C HIS A 182 8.65 3.32 8.07
N PRO A 183 9.56 4.13 7.49
CA PRO A 183 9.31 5.53 7.16
C PRO A 183 8.16 5.79 6.18
N LEU A 184 7.70 4.76 5.46
CA LEU A 184 6.57 4.85 4.53
C LEU A 184 5.21 4.66 5.23
N VAL A 185 5.18 4.22 6.47
CA VAL A 185 3.95 4.09 7.24
C VAL A 185 3.56 5.46 7.80
N GLY A 186 2.48 6.03 7.29
CA GLY A 186 1.98 7.33 7.76
C GLY A 186 0.85 7.23 8.79
N VAL A 187 0.13 6.12 8.81
CA VAL A 187 -1.01 5.89 9.69
C VAL A 187 -1.05 4.45 10.14
N LEU A 188 -1.31 4.22 11.40
CA LEU A 188 -1.58 2.91 11.99
C LEU A 188 -2.96 2.94 12.65
N GLY A 189 -3.79 1.97 12.32
CA GLY A 189 -5.12 1.82 12.89
C GLY A 189 -5.37 0.41 13.40
N PRO A 190 -6.37 0.22 14.28
CA PRO A 190 -6.79 -1.11 14.69
C PRO A 190 -7.39 -1.87 13.50
N ALA A 191 -7.17 -3.17 13.43
CA ALA A 191 -7.90 -4.04 12.53
C ALA A 191 -9.37 -4.07 12.98
N LEU A 192 -10.22 -3.31 12.31
CA LEU A 192 -11.63 -3.30 12.62
C LEU A 192 -12.30 -4.56 12.07
N PRO A 193 -13.21 -5.18 12.82
CA PRO A 193 -14.01 -6.26 12.29
C PRO A 193 -14.85 -5.73 11.12
N LEU A 194 -14.77 -6.42 9.98
CA LEU A 194 -15.57 -6.11 8.80
C LEU A 194 -17.04 -6.43 9.09
N TYR A 195 -17.83 -5.42 9.43
CA TYR A 195 -19.27 -5.55 9.50
C TYR A 195 -19.86 -5.44 8.08
N ALA A 196 -20.13 -6.57 7.46
CA ALA A 196 -20.72 -6.63 6.13
C ALA A 196 -22.02 -5.82 6.00
N GLY A 197 -22.82 -5.74 7.06
CA GLY A 197 -24.05 -4.95 7.09
C GLY A 197 -23.86 -3.42 7.07
N CYS A 198 -22.68 -2.92 7.39
CA CYS A 198 -22.40 -1.48 7.45
C CYS A 198 -21.73 -0.92 6.19
N ALA A 199 -21.43 -1.77 5.20
CA ALA A 199 -20.65 -1.34 4.03
C ALA A 199 -21.33 -0.22 3.23
N ALA A 200 -22.63 -0.32 3.01
CA ALA A 200 -23.40 0.71 2.29
C ALA A 200 -23.47 2.04 3.06
N GLU A 201 -23.61 1.99 4.38
CA GLU A 201 -23.64 3.18 5.22
C GLU A 201 -22.25 3.82 5.33
N LYS A 202 -21.21 3.03 5.48
CA LYS A 202 -19.83 3.52 5.42
C LYS A 202 -19.53 4.21 4.09
N ALA A 203 -19.92 3.61 2.97
CA ALA A 203 -19.74 4.21 1.65
C ALA A 203 -20.50 5.56 1.54
N ARG A 204 -21.73 5.64 2.04
CA ARG A 204 -22.50 6.89 2.07
C ARG A 204 -21.85 7.97 2.93
N CYS A 205 -21.43 7.61 4.14
CA CYS A 205 -20.72 8.53 5.04
C CYS A 205 -19.40 9.00 4.44
N TRP A 206 -18.67 8.11 3.81
CA TRP A 206 -17.42 8.45 3.12
C TRP A 206 -17.64 9.47 2.02
N GLN A 207 -18.61 9.25 1.14
CA GLN A 207 -18.94 10.22 0.07
C GLN A 207 -19.29 11.61 0.61
N GLN A 208 -19.92 11.70 1.77
CA GLN A 208 -20.21 12.97 2.43
C GLN A 208 -18.95 13.63 3.02
N GLN A 209 -18.04 12.86 3.57
CA GLN A 209 -16.82 13.35 4.24
C GLN A 209 -15.65 13.57 3.30
N LYS A 210 -15.58 12.84 2.19
CA LYS A 210 -14.47 12.84 1.23
C LYS A 210 -14.05 14.25 0.82
N PRO A 211 -14.96 15.20 0.47
CA PRO A 211 -14.55 16.56 0.09
C PRO A 211 -13.85 17.32 1.22
N ALA A 212 -14.31 17.13 2.48
CA ALA A 212 -13.68 17.78 3.62
C ALA A 212 -12.31 17.20 3.95
N VAL A 213 -12.15 15.90 3.81
CA VAL A 213 -10.86 15.22 3.96
C VAL A 213 -9.89 15.67 2.86
N GLN A 214 -10.34 15.69 1.61
CA GLN A 214 -9.53 16.15 0.48
C GLN A 214 -9.07 17.60 0.66
N ALA A 215 -9.94 18.47 1.13
CA ALA A 215 -9.59 19.87 1.40
C ALA A 215 -8.50 19.99 2.48
N LYS A 216 -8.57 19.15 3.53
CA LYS A 216 -7.54 19.12 4.58
C LYS A 216 -6.20 18.58 4.07
N LEU A 217 -6.22 17.50 3.26
CA LEU A 217 -5.00 16.95 2.64
C LEU A 217 -4.35 17.99 1.72
N SER A 218 -5.13 18.72 0.94
CA SER A 218 -4.62 19.79 0.10
C SER A 218 -4.01 20.94 0.92
N ALA A 219 -4.63 21.29 2.05
CA ALA A 219 -4.10 22.32 2.95
C ALA A 219 -2.78 21.91 3.63
N LEU A 220 -2.52 20.59 3.73
CA LEU A 220 -1.28 20.01 4.26
C LEU A 220 -0.25 19.71 3.15
N ASP A 221 -0.50 20.17 1.93
CA ASP A 221 0.31 19.89 0.73
C ASP A 221 0.53 18.37 0.53
N CYS A 222 -0.50 17.58 0.86
CA CYS A 222 -0.50 16.14 0.71
C CYS A 222 -1.32 15.74 -0.53
N PRO A 223 -0.69 15.38 -1.65
CA PRO A 223 -1.38 15.16 -2.93
C PRO A 223 -1.98 13.75 -3.04
N LEU A 224 -2.30 13.09 -1.94
CA LEU A 224 -2.87 11.74 -1.97
C LEU A 224 -4.28 11.76 -2.60
N PRO A 225 -4.53 10.98 -3.66
CA PRO A 225 -5.87 10.79 -4.17
C PRO A 225 -6.68 9.95 -3.18
N LEU A 226 -7.91 10.36 -2.94
CA LEU A 226 -8.84 9.57 -2.12
C LEU A 226 -9.66 8.65 -3.00
N ASP A 227 -9.66 7.37 -2.66
CA ASP A 227 -10.47 6.35 -3.33
C ASP A 227 -11.98 6.62 -3.19
N GLU A 228 -12.77 6.08 -4.11
CA GLU A 228 -14.23 6.14 -4.05
C GLU A 228 -14.78 5.29 -2.88
N THR A 229 -14.05 4.27 -2.50
CA THR A 229 -14.36 3.46 -1.31
C THR A 229 -13.68 4.04 -0.07
N PRO A 230 -14.33 3.98 1.10
CA PRO A 230 -13.69 4.40 2.33
C PRO A 230 -12.43 3.57 2.57
N PRO A 231 -11.35 4.19 3.10
CA PRO A 231 -10.18 3.41 3.51
C PRO A 231 -10.61 2.36 4.54
N PRO A 232 -9.97 1.21 4.57
CA PRO A 232 -10.11 0.28 5.68
C PRO A 232 -9.66 1.02 6.94
N LEU A 233 -10.59 1.24 7.84
CA LEU A 233 -10.32 1.80 9.17
C LEU A 233 -9.92 0.68 10.08
#